data_55c04be95cefdddbc03614112b6f5e35
#
_entry.id   55c04be95cefdddbc03614112b6f5e35
#
_cell.length_a   1.000
_cell.length_b   1.000
_cell.length_c   1.000
_cell.angle_alpha   90.00
_cell.angle_beta   90.00
_cell.angle_gamma   90.00
#
_symmetry.space_group_name_H-M   'P 1'
#
loop_
_entity.id
_entity.type
_entity.pdbx_description
1 polymer ?
#
loop_
_entity_poly.entity_id
_entity_poly.type
_entity_poly.pdbx_seq_one_letter_code
_entity_poly.pdbx_strand_id
1 'polypeptide(L)'
;MPPRAVGAARVALGLIVLLGGINGFVRIVPVPEPLHPFVQLLLDSGYVYAVKAVEITAAVLLLLDRRRPLALALLWPVVVNIALFHLLLDPRAGINAVILLGLLGALTWHDRHAFAPLFAERRAGSASPAGSPARVERASPA
;
A
#
# COMPACT_ATOMS: atom_id res chain seq x y z
N MET A 1 11.93 3.19 -14.48
CA MET A 1 11.54 4.60 -14.69
C MET A 1 12.73 5.51 -14.33
N PRO A 2 12.94 6.65 -15.00
CA PRO A 2 13.94 7.62 -14.59
C PRO A 2 13.56 8.25 -13.23
N PRO A 3 14.54 8.68 -12.40
CA PRO A 3 14.28 9.13 -11.04
C PRO A 3 13.31 10.32 -10.96
N ARG A 4 13.35 11.20 -11.93
CA ARG A 4 12.42 12.35 -12.00
C ARG A 4 10.97 11.90 -12.24
N ALA A 5 10.76 10.89 -13.10
CA ALA A 5 9.42 10.36 -13.36
C ALA A 5 8.85 9.63 -12.14
N VAL A 6 9.68 8.90 -11.41
CA VAL A 6 9.28 8.26 -10.14
C VAL A 6 8.85 9.30 -9.11
N GLY A 7 9.65 10.38 -8.96
CA GLY A 7 9.30 11.49 -8.07
C GLY A 7 7.99 12.15 -8.45
N ALA A 8 7.79 12.43 -9.75
CA ALA A 8 6.56 13.03 -10.26
C ALA A 8 5.33 12.10 -10.04
N ALA A 9 5.45 10.82 -10.37
CA ALA A 9 4.37 9.84 -10.17
C ALA A 9 4.01 9.70 -8.67
N ARG A 10 5.01 9.69 -7.80
CA ARG A 10 4.84 9.64 -6.34
C ARG A 10 4.07 10.85 -5.81
N VAL A 11 4.50 12.05 -6.22
CA VAL A 11 3.84 13.29 -5.79
C VAL A 11 2.42 13.36 -6.37
N ALA A 12 2.23 13.02 -7.64
CA ALA A 12 0.91 13.01 -8.26
C ALA A 12 -0.04 12.04 -7.55
N LEU A 13 0.37 10.79 -7.32
CA LEU A 13 -0.44 9.81 -6.59
C LEU A 13 -0.75 10.30 -5.17
N GLY A 14 0.27 10.80 -4.45
CA GLY A 14 0.12 11.31 -3.09
C GLY A 14 -0.86 12.47 -2.99
N LEU A 15 -0.80 13.43 -3.93
CA LEU A 15 -1.73 14.57 -3.95
C LEU A 15 -3.16 14.17 -4.29
N ILE A 16 -3.34 13.31 -5.30
CA ILE A 16 -4.68 12.83 -5.69
C ILE A 16 -5.33 12.10 -4.52
N VAL A 17 -4.60 11.19 -3.87
CA VAL A 17 -5.13 10.42 -2.73
C VAL A 17 -5.36 11.32 -1.51
N LEU A 18 -4.47 12.29 -1.24
CA LEU A 18 -4.64 13.23 -0.13
C LEU A 18 -5.89 14.08 -0.30
N LEU A 19 -6.08 14.64 -1.49
CA LEU A 19 -7.27 15.43 -1.81
C LEU A 19 -8.55 14.61 -1.70
N GLY A 20 -8.54 13.37 -2.23
CA GLY A 20 -9.66 12.44 -2.09
C GLY A 20 -9.95 12.08 -0.63
N GLY A 21 -8.89 11.85 0.16
CA GLY A 21 -9.00 11.58 1.59
C GLY A 21 -9.61 12.75 2.36
N ILE A 22 -9.08 13.96 2.18
CA ILE A 22 -9.59 15.19 2.82
C ILE A 22 -11.03 15.46 2.37
N ASN A 23 -11.34 15.27 1.09
CA ASN A 23 -12.68 15.49 0.56
C ASN A 23 -13.75 14.60 1.22
N GLY A 24 -13.37 13.45 1.74
CA GLY A 24 -14.27 12.59 2.52
C GLY A 24 -14.74 13.24 3.84
N PHE A 25 -13.97 14.15 4.40
CA PHE A 25 -14.33 14.86 5.65
C PHE A 25 -14.96 16.23 5.41
N VAL A 26 -14.47 16.99 4.42
CA VAL A 26 -14.80 18.43 4.27
C VAL A 26 -15.64 18.71 3.03
N ARG A 27 -15.81 17.74 2.13
CA ARG A 27 -16.62 17.85 0.89
C ARG A 27 -16.29 19.10 0.05
N ILE A 28 -15.00 19.34 -0.19
CA ILE A 28 -14.51 20.47 -0.99
C ILE A 28 -14.86 20.30 -2.46
N VAL A 29 -14.73 19.07 -2.97
CA VAL A 29 -15.09 18.72 -4.34
C VAL A 29 -16.49 18.12 -4.34
N PRO A 30 -17.42 18.67 -5.14
CA PRO A 30 -18.77 18.11 -5.26
C PRO A 30 -18.74 16.66 -5.72
N VAL A 31 -19.55 15.83 -5.10
CA VAL A 31 -19.79 14.46 -5.55
C VAL A 31 -21.00 14.48 -6.49
N PRO A 32 -20.93 13.83 -7.66
CA PRO A 32 -22.06 13.77 -8.58
C PRO A 32 -23.31 13.19 -7.92
N GLU A 33 -24.42 13.88 -8.08
CA GLU A 33 -25.72 13.39 -7.60
C GLU A 33 -26.56 12.82 -8.76
N PRO A 34 -27.47 11.87 -8.47
CA PRO A 34 -27.71 11.23 -7.17
C PRO A 34 -26.54 10.32 -6.76
N LEU A 35 -26.30 10.23 -5.46
CA LEU A 35 -25.28 9.31 -4.92
C LEU A 35 -25.69 7.86 -5.18
N HIS A 36 -24.70 7.04 -5.55
CA HIS A 36 -24.93 5.60 -5.66
C HIS A 36 -25.28 5.01 -4.27
N PRO A 37 -26.29 4.11 -4.16
CA PRO A 37 -26.72 3.54 -2.86
C PRO A 37 -25.58 2.95 -2.03
N PHE A 38 -24.59 2.35 -2.65
CA PHE A 38 -23.40 1.85 -1.97
C PHE A 38 -22.59 2.97 -1.29
N VAL A 39 -22.43 4.11 -1.96
CA VAL A 39 -21.72 5.27 -1.39
C VAL A 39 -22.54 5.86 -0.24
N GLN A 40 -23.86 5.93 -0.40
CA GLN A 40 -24.76 6.39 0.66
C GLN A 40 -24.62 5.52 1.91
N LEU A 41 -24.63 4.19 1.76
CA LEU A 41 -24.43 3.25 2.87
C LEU A 41 -23.09 3.44 3.59
N LEU A 42 -22.00 3.67 2.83
CA LEU A 42 -20.68 3.94 3.41
C LEU A 42 -20.66 5.23 4.24
N LEU A 43 -21.38 6.26 3.77
CA LEU A 43 -21.51 7.54 4.47
C LEU A 43 -22.35 7.37 5.74
N ASP A 44 -23.50 6.75 5.65
CA ASP A 44 -24.45 6.58 6.76
C ASP A 44 -23.89 5.69 7.87
N SER A 45 -23.10 4.67 7.51
CA SER A 45 -22.41 3.81 8.47
C SER A 45 -21.19 4.46 9.12
N GLY A 46 -20.69 5.56 8.57
CA GLY A 46 -19.41 6.15 9.00
C GLY A 46 -18.17 5.38 8.58
N TYR A 47 -18.32 4.23 7.91
CA TYR A 47 -17.19 3.39 7.46
C TYR A 47 -16.23 4.15 6.54
N VAL A 48 -16.76 5.06 5.73
CA VAL A 48 -15.98 5.90 4.83
C VAL A 48 -14.86 6.66 5.56
N TYR A 49 -15.08 7.11 6.79
CA TYR A 49 -14.07 7.88 7.54
C TYR A 49 -12.85 7.04 7.92
N ALA A 50 -13.04 5.76 8.22
CA ALA A 50 -11.92 4.84 8.46
C ALA A 50 -11.08 4.66 7.20
N VAL A 51 -11.72 4.46 6.04
CA VAL A 51 -11.03 4.37 4.75
C VAL A 51 -10.28 5.66 4.43
N LYS A 52 -10.91 6.83 4.64
CA LYS A 52 -10.29 8.14 4.40
C LYS A 52 -9.10 8.42 5.33
N ALA A 53 -9.14 7.94 6.56
CA ALA A 53 -7.99 8.03 7.46
C ALA A 53 -6.79 7.21 6.94
N VAL A 54 -7.02 6.01 6.39
CA VAL A 54 -5.99 5.19 5.74
C VAL A 54 -5.44 5.90 4.49
N GLU A 55 -6.31 6.46 3.65
CA GLU A 55 -5.90 7.23 2.45
C GLU A 55 -4.98 8.39 2.83
N ILE A 56 -5.37 9.22 3.80
CA ILE A 56 -4.57 10.37 4.26
C ILE A 56 -3.23 9.90 4.82
N THR A 57 -3.22 8.85 5.64
CA THR A 57 -1.99 8.32 6.23
C THR A 57 -1.03 7.85 5.14
N ALA A 58 -1.52 7.07 4.18
CA ALA A 58 -0.71 6.56 3.08
C ALA A 58 -0.22 7.70 2.17
N ALA A 59 -1.07 8.69 1.88
CA ALA A 59 -0.71 9.86 1.08
C ALA A 59 0.40 10.68 1.75
N VAL A 60 0.30 10.93 3.06
CA VAL A 60 1.33 11.66 3.82
C VAL A 60 2.66 10.90 3.80
N LEU A 61 2.65 9.57 4.04
CA LEU A 61 3.86 8.75 3.97
C LEU A 61 4.50 8.80 2.57
N LEU A 62 3.67 8.80 1.53
CA LEU A 62 4.11 8.85 0.14
C LEU A 62 4.71 10.22 -0.20
N LEU A 63 4.07 11.32 0.20
CA LEU A 63 4.54 12.68 -0.06
C LEU A 63 5.83 13.00 0.69
N LEU A 64 5.95 12.55 1.94
CA LEU A 64 7.16 12.69 2.75
C LEU A 64 8.30 11.78 2.30
N ASP A 65 8.08 10.93 1.30
CA ASP A 65 9.03 9.89 0.85
C ASP A 65 9.50 8.95 1.97
N ARG A 66 8.61 8.73 2.94
CA ARG A 66 8.90 7.89 4.10
C ARG A 66 8.14 6.57 4.00
N ARG A 67 8.88 5.45 4.15
CA ARG A 67 8.28 4.11 4.14
C ARG A 67 7.39 3.85 2.91
N ARG A 68 7.85 4.23 1.71
CA ARG A 68 7.11 4.06 0.46
C ARG A 68 6.45 2.69 0.28
N PRO A 69 7.13 1.57 0.55
CA PRO A 69 6.50 0.26 0.39
C PRO A 69 5.26 0.09 1.28
N LEU A 70 5.30 0.62 2.51
CA LEU A 70 4.14 0.60 3.41
C LEU A 70 2.99 1.45 2.86
N ALA A 71 3.29 2.66 2.39
CA ALA A 71 2.28 3.54 1.79
C ALA A 71 1.61 2.88 0.58
N LEU A 72 2.39 2.28 -0.32
CA LEU A 72 1.87 1.56 -1.48
C LEU A 72 1.03 0.35 -1.06
N ALA A 73 1.47 -0.42 -0.07
CA ALA A 73 0.72 -1.56 0.45
C ALA A 73 -0.64 -1.15 1.04
N LEU A 74 -0.69 -0.04 1.78
CA LEU A 74 -1.94 0.50 2.32
C LEU A 74 -2.89 1.00 1.22
N LEU A 75 -2.35 1.55 0.13
CA LEU A 75 -3.16 2.06 -0.97
C LEU A 75 -3.74 0.97 -1.86
N TRP A 76 -3.10 -0.20 -1.99
CA TRP A 76 -3.57 -1.24 -2.88
C TRP A 76 -5.03 -1.65 -2.63
N PRO A 77 -5.46 -2.04 -1.42
CA PRO A 77 -6.86 -2.43 -1.19
C PRO A 77 -7.81 -1.27 -1.44
N VAL A 78 -7.43 -0.04 -1.11
CA VAL A 78 -8.28 1.14 -1.32
C VAL A 78 -8.46 1.43 -2.80
N VAL A 79 -7.37 1.50 -3.56
CA VAL A 79 -7.40 1.83 -5.00
C VAL A 79 -8.08 0.72 -5.81
N VAL A 80 -7.87 -0.55 -5.45
CA VAL A 80 -8.59 -1.67 -6.08
C VAL A 80 -10.09 -1.56 -5.81
N ASN A 81 -10.50 -1.23 -4.58
CA ASN A 81 -11.92 -1.04 -4.26
C ASN A 81 -12.53 0.12 -5.06
N ILE A 82 -11.83 1.26 -5.15
CA ILE A 82 -12.25 2.40 -5.97
C ILE A 82 -12.40 1.98 -7.45
N ALA A 83 -11.45 1.23 -7.97
CA ALA A 83 -11.48 0.75 -9.36
C ALA A 83 -12.66 -0.20 -9.61
N LEU A 84 -12.89 -1.15 -8.71
CA LEU A 84 -14.01 -2.08 -8.80
C LEU A 84 -15.35 -1.34 -8.71
N PHE A 85 -15.46 -0.36 -7.82
CA PHE A 85 -16.67 0.47 -7.72
C PHE A 85 -16.97 1.17 -9.04
N HIS A 86 -15.97 1.85 -9.62
CA HIS A 86 -16.18 2.56 -10.89
C HIS A 86 -16.31 1.63 -12.10
N LEU A 87 -15.73 0.46 -12.06
CA LEU A 87 -15.85 -0.50 -13.17
C LEU A 87 -17.20 -1.22 -13.16
N LEU A 88 -17.73 -1.56 -11.97
CA LEU A 88 -18.91 -2.43 -11.84
C LEU A 88 -20.18 -1.67 -11.49
N LEU A 89 -20.10 -0.56 -10.76
CA LEU A 89 -21.26 0.11 -10.18
C LEU A 89 -21.49 1.52 -10.73
N ASP A 90 -20.44 2.33 -10.89
CA ASP A 90 -20.58 3.71 -11.32
C ASP A 90 -19.43 4.15 -12.24
N PRO A 91 -19.57 4.02 -13.56
CA PRO A 91 -18.49 4.34 -14.51
C PRO A 91 -18.19 5.84 -14.67
N ARG A 92 -18.97 6.74 -14.05
CA ARG A 92 -18.86 8.19 -14.25
C ARG A 92 -17.48 8.77 -13.94
N ALA A 93 -16.73 8.19 -12.99
CA ALA A 93 -15.38 8.60 -12.64
C ALA A 93 -14.32 7.52 -12.91
N GLY A 94 -14.59 6.59 -13.81
CA GLY A 94 -13.71 5.47 -14.14
C GLY A 94 -12.31 5.88 -14.59
N ILE A 95 -12.16 7.03 -15.26
CA ILE A 95 -10.86 7.55 -15.68
C ILE A 95 -9.93 7.81 -14.48
N ASN A 96 -10.47 8.33 -13.37
CA ASN A 96 -9.68 8.57 -12.16
C ASN A 96 -9.18 7.25 -11.55
N ALA A 97 -10.01 6.22 -11.57
CA ALA A 97 -9.64 4.89 -11.09
C ALA A 97 -8.48 4.29 -11.93
N VAL A 98 -8.54 4.45 -13.26
CA VAL A 98 -7.47 3.99 -14.16
C VAL A 98 -6.15 4.72 -13.89
N ILE A 99 -6.21 6.04 -13.71
CA ILE A 99 -5.03 6.86 -13.38
C ILE A 99 -4.42 6.40 -12.05
N LEU A 100 -5.24 6.23 -11.00
CA LEU A 100 -4.78 5.77 -9.68
C LEU A 100 -4.13 4.38 -9.76
N LEU A 101 -4.77 3.42 -10.44
CA LEU A 101 -4.21 2.08 -10.64
C LEU A 101 -2.89 2.13 -11.42
N GLY A 102 -2.82 2.93 -12.47
CA GLY A 102 -1.63 3.09 -13.29
C GLY A 102 -0.45 3.65 -12.49
N LEU A 103 -0.67 4.73 -11.73
CA LEU A 103 0.36 5.34 -10.88
C LEU A 103 0.81 4.39 -9.76
N LEU A 104 -0.15 3.77 -9.07
CA LEU A 104 0.13 2.82 -7.98
C LEU A 104 0.90 1.61 -8.51
N GLY A 105 0.45 1.02 -9.63
CA GLY A 105 1.12 -0.11 -10.26
C GLY A 105 2.54 0.22 -10.73
N ALA A 106 2.74 1.38 -11.36
CA ALA A 106 4.04 1.83 -11.82
C ALA A 106 5.04 2.04 -10.66
N LEU A 107 4.59 2.65 -9.56
CA LEU A 107 5.42 2.84 -8.37
C LEU A 107 5.71 1.52 -7.66
N THR A 108 4.72 0.64 -7.53
CA THR A 108 4.93 -0.70 -6.95
C THR A 108 5.90 -1.52 -7.77
N TRP A 109 5.80 -1.47 -9.11
CA TRP A 109 6.75 -2.15 -9.98
C TRP A 109 8.17 -1.61 -9.84
N HIS A 110 8.31 -0.28 -9.70
CA HIS A 110 9.60 0.35 -9.46
C HIS A 110 10.20 -0.12 -8.13
N ASP A 111 9.41 -0.14 -7.07
CA ASP A 111 9.83 -0.48 -5.71
C ASP A 111 9.68 -2.00 -5.39
N ARG A 112 9.45 -2.86 -6.39
CA ARG A 112 9.16 -4.30 -6.19
C ARG A 112 10.18 -5.04 -5.32
N HIS A 113 11.45 -4.62 -5.39
CA HIS A 113 12.51 -5.24 -4.59
C HIS A 113 12.33 -5.00 -3.08
N ALA A 114 11.68 -3.91 -2.71
CA ALA A 114 11.36 -3.64 -1.30
C ALA A 114 10.28 -4.57 -0.74
N PHE A 115 9.49 -5.21 -1.62
CA PHE A 115 8.48 -6.21 -1.25
C PHE A 115 9.02 -7.64 -1.25
N ALA A 116 10.19 -7.88 -1.85
CA ALA A 116 10.79 -9.21 -1.96
C ALA A 116 10.91 -9.96 -0.60
N PRO A 117 11.28 -9.30 0.52
CA PRO A 117 11.35 -9.97 1.82
C PRO A 117 10.01 -10.53 2.32
N LEU A 118 8.87 -9.99 1.85
CA LEU A 118 7.54 -10.48 2.23
C LEU A 118 7.22 -11.85 1.61
N PHE A 119 7.88 -12.17 0.50
CA PHE A 119 7.70 -13.43 -0.24
C PHE A 119 8.88 -14.39 -0.04
N ALA A 120 9.94 -13.96 0.67
CA ALA A 120 11.03 -14.82 1.05
C ALA A 120 10.55 -15.74 2.17
N GLU A 121 10.44 -17.03 1.90
CA GLU A 121 10.25 -18.03 2.94
C GLU A 121 11.38 -17.86 3.95
N ARG A 122 11.05 -17.62 5.21
CA ARG A 122 12.01 -17.81 6.30
C ARG A 122 12.37 -19.27 6.29
N ARG A 123 13.47 -19.64 5.67
CA ARG A 123 14.17 -20.87 5.99
C ARG A 123 14.55 -20.74 7.46
N ALA A 124 13.65 -21.20 8.32
CA ALA A 124 13.92 -21.36 9.73
C ALA A 124 15.13 -22.26 9.82
N GLY A 125 16.22 -21.68 10.33
CA GLY A 125 17.50 -22.32 10.39
C GLY A 125 17.43 -23.67 11.07
N SER A 126 17.59 -24.70 10.31
CA SER A 126 18.14 -25.97 10.75
C SER A 126 19.69 -25.86 10.74
N ALA A 127 20.21 -24.92 11.47
CA ALA A 127 21.56 -24.97 11.96
C ALA A 127 21.47 -25.46 13.41
N SER A 128 21.19 -26.75 13.56
CA SER A 128 21.58 -27.48 14.77
C SER A 128 23.11 -27.32 14.90
N PRO A 129 23.62 -26.81 15.99
CA PRO A 129 25.06 -26.90 16.23
C PRO A 129 25.38 -28.38 16.47
N ALA A 130 25.82 -29.04 15.38
CA ALA A 130 26.37 -30.36 15.44
C ALA A 130 27.49 -30.35 16.48
N GLY A 131 27.37 -31.28 17.39
CA GLY A 131 28.16 -31.46 18.59
C GLY A 131 29.64 -31.24 18.41
N SER A 132 30.19 -30.49 19.34
CA SER A 132 31.60 -30.45 19.67
C SER A 132 32.02 -31.87 20.06
N PRO A 133 32.96 -32.51 19.37
CA PRO A 133 33.48 -33.77 19.84
C PRO A 133 34.27 -33.53 21.14
N ALA A 134 33.80 -34.18 22.21
CA ALA A 134 34.50 -34.25 23.47
C ALA A 134 35.97 -34.70 23.23
N ARG A 135 36.90 -33.84 23.59
CA ARG A 135 38.34 -34.14 23.65
C ARG A 135 38.52 -35.22 24.70
N VAL A 136 38.74 -36.44 24.25
CA VAL A 136 39.19 -37.52 25.11
C VAL A 136 40.64 -37.22 25.48
N GLU A 137 40.84 -36.72 26.68
CA GLU A 137 42.13 -36.55 27.31
C GLU A 137 42.67 -37.95 27.67
N ARG A 138 43.61 -38.43 26.86
CA ARG A 138 44.37 -39.66 27.18
C ARG A 138 45.31 -39.37 28.34
N ALA A 139 44.95 -39.85 29.49
CA ALA A 139 45.90 -40.01 30.57
C ALA A 139 47.02 -40.98 30.15
N SER A 140 48.26 -40.54 30.24
CA SER A 140 49.46 -41.35 30.06
C SER A 140 49.81 -41.97 31.41
N PRO A 141 50.06 -43.26 31.50
CA PRO A 141 50.59 -43.88 32.71
C PRO A 141 52.16 -43.87 32.67
N ALA A 142 52.78 -43.54 33.79
CA ALA A 142 54.14 -43.97 34.08
C ALA A 142 54.26 -44.41 35.47
#